data_c312c009d5b48ea5ab622b56719a1cc1
#
_entry.id   c312c009d5b48ea5ab622b56719a1cc1
#
_cell.length_a   1.000
_cell.length_b   1.000
_cell.length_c   1.000
_cell.angle_alpha   90.00
_cell.angle_beta   90.00
_cell.angle_gamma   90.00
#
_symmetry.space_group_name_H-M   'P 1'
#
loop_
_entity.id
_entity.type
_entity.pdbx_description
1 polymer ?
#
loop_
_entity_poly.entity_id
_entity_poly.type
_entity_poly.pdbx_seq_one_letter_code
_entity_poly.pdbx_strand_id
1 'polypeptide(L)'
;MTEEEVSVDTSAKAGVETSTETGNEKVGTSTDAEASATAEAGASADAKVTDHSAEAHAEYHAGAEVEAHADGEAHAEHDLGGGTKAHADASGGVEAHASVETEGHADAVAEVDDGDVHVGVGIGQSSRAEVETSATAQASTGVGIATVGVEGEAHAGAFAEEHADIGADVSVGKHGVSAEGGAMVGASTGVEAGASGSVDTPLGNYGGDASVGVSVGTQVGVEAE
;
A
#
# COMPACT_ATOMS: atom_id res chain seq x y z
N MET A 1 -35.21 -14.70 -17.22
CA MET A 1 -33.95 -14.03 -16.84
C MET A 1 -34.19 -13.39 -15.49
N THR A 2 -33.59 -13.90 -14.46
CA THR A 2 -33.61 -13.35 -13.10
C THR A 2 -32.15 -12.99 -12.72
N GLU A 3 -31.97 -11.83 -12.18
CA GLU A 3 -30.66 -11.31 -11.72
C GLU A 3 -30.88 -10.75 -10.31
N GLU A 4 -30.12 -11.24 -9.36
CA GLU A 4 -30.14 -10.78 -7.97
C GLU A 4 -28.71 -10.40 -7.57
N GLU A 5 -28.58 -9.23 -6.98
CA GLU A 5 -27.31 -8.71 -6.47
C GLU A 5 -27.50 -8.29 -5.01
N VAL A 6 -26.56 -8.68 -4.16
CA VAL A 6 -26.50 -8.28 -2.75
C VAL A 6 -25.10 -7.81 -2.43
N SER A 7 -24.96 -6.61 -1.88
CA SER A 7 -23.69 -6.08 -1.41
C SER A 7 -23.79 -5.52 0.01
N VAL A 8 -22.74 -5.69 0.79
CA VAL A 8 -22.61 -5.14 2.14
C VAL A 8 -21.20 -4.57 2.31
N ASP A 9 -21.09 -3.29 2.65
CA ASP A 9 -19.84 -2.61 2.93
C ASP A 9 -19.88 -1.97 4.32
N THR A 10 -18.77 -2.11 5.04
CA THR A 10 -18.56 -1.48 6.35
C THR A 10 -17.19 -0.85 6.43
N SER A 11 -17.11 0.37 6.96
CA SER A 11 -15.83 1.04 7.20
C SER A 11 -15.82 1.72 8.57
N ALA A 12 -14.65 1.75 9.19
CA ALA A 12 -14.38 2.47 10.43
C ALA A 12 -13.08 3.27 10.30
N LYS A 13 -13.08 4.51 10.77
CA LYS A 13 -11.90 5.38 10.79
C LYS A 13 -11.73 5.99 12.17
N ALA A 14 -10.50 5.96 12.70
CA ALA A 14 -10.09 6.65 13.92
C ALA A 14 -8.78 7.39 13.66
N GLY A 15 -8.63 8.59 14.24
CA GLY A 15 -7.41 9.39 14.10
C GLY A 15 -7.18 10.26 15.33
N VAL A 16 -5.92 10.59 15.60
CA VAL A 16 -5.48 11.50 16.66
C VAL A 16 -4.45 12.44 16.05
N GLU A 17 -4.65 13.74 16.25
CA GLU A 17 -3.75 14.81 15.84
C GLU A 17 -3.30 15.61 17.05
N THR A 18 -2.01 15.94 17.11
CA THR A 18 -1.42 16.80 18.15
C THR A 18 -0.43 17.76 17.53
N SER A 19 -0.55 19.05 17.83
CA SER A 19 0.42 20.07 17.43
C SER A 19 0.92 20.88 18.63
N THR A 20 2.17 21.26 18.59
CA THR A 20 2.76 22.12 19.61
C THR A 20 3.69 23.14 18.96
N GLU A 21 3.48 24.41 19.26
CA GLU A 21 4.34 25.50 18.80
C GLU A 21 4.88 26.27 20.00
N THR A 22 6.19 26.53 20.01
CA THR A 22 6.85 27.26 21.09
C THR A 22 7.92 28.18 20.50
N GLY A 23 7.93 29.44 20.94
CA GLY A 23 8.96 30.38 20.49
C GLY A 23 8.42 31.78 20.20
N ASN A 24 9.16 32.51 19.40
CA ASN A 24 8.85 33.85 18.91
C ASN A 24 9.41 34.02 17.49
N GLU A 25 9.20 35.20 16.86
CA GLU A 25 9.65 35.48 15.49
C GLU A 25 11.17 35.28 15.26
N LYS A 26 11.99 35.18 16.30
CA LYS A 26 13.45 35.05 16.18
C LYS A 26 13.98 33.66 16.54
N VAL A 27 13.26 32.94 17.39
CA VAL A 27 13.61 31.57 17.76
C VAL A 27 12.31 30.84 18.05
N GLY A 28 12.05 29.78 17.33
CA GLY A 28 10.85 28.98 17.47
C GLY A 28 11.09 27.50 17.16
N THR A 29 10.23 26.67 17.71
CA THR A 29 10.12 25.25 17.39
C THR A 29 8.67 24.89 17.24
N SER A 30 8.34 24.10 16.22
CA SER A 30 7.04 23.46 16.05
C SER A 30 7.19 21.96 15.96
N THR A 31 6.21 21.24 16.46
CA THR A 31 6.11 19.79 16.28
C THR A 31 4.65 19.43 16.02
N ASP A 32 4.43 18.64 15.01
CA ASP A 32 3.14 18.09 14.62
C ASP A 32 3.22 16.57 14.61
N ALA A 33 2.19 15.91 15.11
CA ALA A 33 2.08 14.46 15.04
C ALA A 33 0.63 14.05 14.76
N GLU A 34 0.47 13.19 13.79
CA GLU A 34 -0.82 12.61 13.39
C GLU A 34 -0.70 11.09 13.37
N ALA A 35 -1.75 10.43 13.85
CA ALA A 35 -1.90 8.99 13.68
C ALA A 35 -3.33 8.67 13.26
N SER A 36 -3.48 7.84 12.25
CA SER A 36 -4.78 7.38 11.77
C SER A 36 -4.81 5.86 11.65
N ALA A 37 -5.99 5.30 11.85
CA ALA A 37 -6.26 3.90 11.60
C ALA A 37 -7.59 3.78 10.86
N THR A 38 -7.59 3.02 9.77
CA THR A 38 -8.79 2.70 9.00
C THR A 38 -8.96 1.19 8.93
N ALA A 39 -10.19 0.74 8.96
CA ALA A 39 -10.54 -0.65 8.70
C ALA A 39 -11.78 -0.69 7.81
N GLU A 40 -11.75 -1.52 6.79
CA GLU A 40 -12.85 -1.71 5.88
C GLU A 40 -13.07 -3.19 5.61
N ALA A 41 -14.31 -3.56 5.36
CA ALA A 41 -14.67 -4.89 4.92
C ALA A 41 -15.92 -4.82 4.06
N GLY A 42 -15.93 -5.56 2.97
CA GLY A 42 -17.06 -5.65 2.07
C GLY A 42 -17.23 -7.08 1.57
N ALA A 43 -18.45 -7.38 1.20
CA ALA A 43 -18.79 -8.62 0.52
C ALA A 43 -19.90 -8.35 -0.50
N SER A 44 -19.79 -8.94 -1.66
CA SER A 44 -20.82 -8.92 -2.69
C SER A 44 -21.10 -10.33 -3.21
N ALA A 45 -22.31 -10.57 -3.62
CA ALA A 45 -22.69 -11.78 -4.31
C ALA A 45 -23.74 -11.46 -5.36
N ASP A 46 -23.57 -11.99 -6.55
CA ASP A 46 -24.53 -11.92 -7.63
C ASP A 46 -24.84 -13.31 -8.19
N ALA A 47 -26.04 -13.47 -8.68
CA ALA A 47 -26.45 -14.67 -9.35
C ALA A 47 -27.36 -14.34 -10.54
N LYS A 48 -27.11 -14.98 -11.67
CA LYS A 48 -27.85 -14.82 -12.90
C LYS A 48 -28.31 -16.16 -13.45
N VAL A 49 -29.58 -16.27 -13.74
CA VAL A 49 -30.16 -17.47 -14.32
C VAL A 49 -30.85 -17.12 -15.61
N THR A 50 -30.54 -17.86 -16.66
CA THR A 50 -31.20 -17.82 -17.97
C THR A 50 -31.81 -19.17 -18.31
N ASP A 51 -32.39 -19.32 -19.48
CA ASP A 51 -32.95 -20.60 -19.93
C ASP A 51 -31.84 -21.64 -20.21
N HIS A 52 -30.58 -21.23 -20.33
CA HIS A 52 -29.48 -22.09 -20.78
C HIS A 52 -28.26 -21.99 -19.88
N SER A 53 -28.21 -21.01 -18.94
CA SER A 53 -27.08 -20.82 -18.04
C SER A 53 -27.52 -20.44 -16.63
N ALA A 54 -26.69 -20.79 -15.66
CA ALA A 54 -26.72 -20.27 -14.31
C ALA A 54 -25.29 -19.88 -13.92
N GLU A 55 -25.13 -18.66 -13.48
CA GLU A 55 -23.86 -18.07 -13.05
C GLU A 55 -24.04 -17.55 -11.62
N ALA A 56 -23.06 -17.77 -10.77
CA ALA A 56 -23.00 -17.18 -9.43
C ALA A 56 -21.57 -16.71 -9.17
N HIS A 57 -21.46 -15.52 -8.65
CA HIS A 57 -20.20 -14.89 -8.30
C HIS A 57 -20.30 -14.30 -6.90
N ALA A 58 -19.27 -14.48 -6.09
CA ALA A 58 -19.17 -13.88 -4.76
C ALA A 58 -17.76 -13.36 -4.53
N GLU A 59 -17.66 -12.17 -3.99
CA GLU A 59 -16.42 -11.51 -3.63
C GLU A 59 -16.45 -11.05 -2.18
N TYR A 60 -15.30 -11.03 -1.54
CA TYR A 60 -15.12 -10.35 -0.27
C TYR A 60 -13.77 -9.64 -0.25
N HIS A 61 -13.72 -8.55 0.48
CA HIS A 61 -12.49 -7.85 0.79
C HIS A 61 -12.48 -7.42 2.26
N ALA A 62 -11.32 -7.39 2.85
CA ALA A 62 -11.11 -6.82 4.18
C ALA A 62 -9.73 -6.17 4.21
N GLY A 63 -9.67 -4.93 4.71
CA GLY A 63 -8.45 -4.15 4.80
C GLY A 63 -8.34 -3.44 6.15
N ALA A 64 -7.11 -3.28 6.61
CA ALA A 64 -6.79 -2.43 7.73
C ALA A 64 -5.50 -1.66 7.42
N GLU A 65 -5.51 -0.37 7.69
CA GLU A 65 -4.41 0.55 7.44
C GLU A 65 -4.14 1.38 8.69
N VAL A 66 -2.88 1.55 9.01
CA VAL A 66 -2.42 2.41 10.11
C VAL A 66 -1.33 3.33 9.55
N GLU A 67 -1.54 4.62 9.72
CA GLU A 67 -0.57 5.65 9.36
C GLU A 67 -0.17 6.42 10.61
N ALA A 68 1.10 6.77 10.71
CA ALA A 68 1.62 7.67 11.73
C ALA A 68 2.64 8.61 11.09
N HIS A 69 2.50 9.88 11.39
CA HIS A 69 3.33 10.95 10.86
C HIS A 69 3.74 11.87 12.00
N ALA A 70 4.99 12.27 12.02
CA ALA A 70 5.50 13.22 13.00
C ALA A 70 6.53 14.14 12.34
N ASP A 71 6.30 15.46 12.44
CA ASP A 71 7.19 16.51 11.94
C ASP A 71 7.69 17.40 13.06
N GLY A 72 8.89 17.91 12.84
CA GLY A 72 9.48 18.91 13.72
C GLY A 72 10.23 19.97 12.93
N GLU A 73 10.06 21.22 13.31
CA GLU A 73 10.76 22.35 12.74
C GLU A 73 11.38 23.19 13.86
N ALA A 74 12.54 23.74 13.58
CA ALA A 74 13.21 24.70 14.45
C ALA A 74 13.83 25.82 13.61
N HIS A 75 13.64 27.05 14.02
CA HIS A 75 14.26 28.21 13.38
C HIS A 75 14.94 29.12 14.40
N ALA A 76 16.05 29.74 13.99
CA ALA A 76 16.72 30.75 14.75
C ALA A 76 17.24 31.88 13.84
N GLU A 77 16.99 33.12 14.23
CA GLU A 77 17.46 34.32 13.53
C GLU A 77 18.21 35.22 14.50
N HIS A 78 19.37 35.69 14.10
CA HIS A 78 20.17 36.63 14.85
C HIS A 78 20.61 37.83 14.00
N ASP A 79 20.36 39.04 14.48
CA ASP A 79 20.79 40.27 13.82
C ASP A 79 22.24 40.60 14.19
N LEU A 80 23.13 40.60 13.20
CA LEU A 80 24.55 40.93 13.35
C LEU A 80 24.84 42.43 13.24
N GLY A 81 23.79 43.24 12.98
CA GLY A 81 23.94 44.68 12.76
C GLY A 81 24.32 45.04 11.34
N GLY A 82 24.15 46.31 10.98
CA GLY A 82 24.44 46.81 9.63
C GLY A 82 23.52 46.24 8.52
N GLY A 83 22.38 45.65 8.89
CA GLY A 83 21.43 45.01 7.96
C GLY A 83 21.79 43.55 7.58
N THR A 84 22.77 42.94 8.26
CA THR A 84 23.18 41.56 8.08
C THR A 84 22.50 40.67 9.13
N LYS A 85 21.86 39.60 8.70
CA LYS A 85 21.21 38.60 9.56
C LYS A 85 21.88 37.23 9.38
N ALA A 86 21.99 36.51 10.47
CA ALA A 86 22.30 35.08 10.47
C ALA A 86 21.02 34.30 10.73
N HIS A 87 20.82 33.22 10.02
CA HIS A 87 19.70 32.31 10.22
C HIS A 87 20.19 30.86 10.30
N ALA A 88 19.44 30.05 11.02
CA ALA A 88 19.61 28.61 11.08
C ALA A 88 18.22 27.97 11.16
N ASP A 89 17.92 27.08 10.24
CA ASP A 89 16.69 26.36 10.14
C ASP A 89 16.98 24.86 10.14
N ALA A 90 16.15 24.09 10.81
CA ALA A 90 16.20 22.65 10.80
C ALA A 90 14.77 22.11 10.76
N SER A 91 14.53 21.12 9.93
CA SER A 91 13.26 20.38 9.88
C SER A 91 13.55 18.89 9.74
N GLY A 92 12.64 18.08 10.20
CA GLY A 92 12.71 16.65 10.02
C GLY A 92 11.33 16.02 10.24
N GLY A 93 11.06 14.94 9.53
CA GLY A 93 9.83 14.19 9.61
C GLY A 93 10.11 12.69 9.67
N VAL A 94 9.19 11.98 10.28
CA VAL A 94 9.12 10.51 10.28
C VAL A 94 7.70 10.11 9.91
N GLU A 95 7.60 9.23 8.94
CA GLU A 95 6.35 8.65 8.49
C GLU A 95 6.42 7.13 8.62
N ALA A 96 5.35 6.52 9.09
CA ALA A 96 5.21 5.08 9.18
C ALA A 96 3.83 4.68 8.65
N HIS A 97 3.80 3.72 7.77
CA HIS A 97 2.60 3.15 7.17
C HIS A 97 2.61 1.64 7.36
N ALA A 98 1.48 1.07 7.74
CA ALA A 98 1.28 -0.37 7.78
C ALA A 98 -0.11 -0.70 7.24
N SER A 99 -0.18 -1.63 6.30
CA SER A 99 -1.44 -2.11 5.73
C SER A 99 -1.52 -3.62 5.72
N VAL A 100 -2.72 -4.13 5.87
CA VAL A 100 -3.08 -5.54 5.66
C VAL A 100 -4.34 -5.57 4.83
N GLU A 101 -4.31 -6.32 3.74
CA GLU A 101 -5.42 -6.48 2.81
C GLU A 101 -5.64 -7.96 2.54
N THR A 102 -6.89 -8.37 2.47
CA THR A 102 -7.30 -9.72 2.12
C THR A 102 -8.50 -9.65 1.19
N GLU A 103 -8.41 -10.32 0.07
CA GLU A 103 -9.46 -10.43 -0.93
C GLU A 103 -9.72 -11.89 -1.26
N GLY A 104 -10.95 -12.19 -1.63
CA GLY A 104 -11.27 -13.51 -2.14
C GLY A 104 -12.50 -13.48 -3.04
N HIS A 105 -12.54 -14.45 -3.94
CA HIS A 105 -13.66 -14.64 -4.85
C HIS A 105 -14.04 -16.11 -4.94
N ALA A 106 -15.30 -16.34 -5.29
CA ALA A 106 -15.83 -17.66 -5.61
C ALA A 106 -16.78 -17.55 -6.80
N ASP A 107 -16.53 -18.34 -7.82
CA ASP A 107 -17.27 -18.37 -9.06
C ASP A 107 -17.88 -19.76 -9.29
N ALA A 108 -19.10 -19.81 -9.80
CA ALA A 108 -19.72 -21.01 -10.25
C ALA A 108 -20.50 -20.74 -11.53
N VAL A 109 -20.26 -21.53 -12.57
CA VAL A 109 -20.93 -21.45 -13.87
C VAL A 109 -21.51 -22.80 -14.22
N ALA A 110 -22.74 -22.82 -14.67
CA ALA A 110 -23.35 -23.98 -15.30
C ALA A 110 -24.03 -23.53 -16.58
N GLU A 111 -23.67 -24.13 -17.70
CA GLU A 111 -24.16 -23.78 -19.03
C GLU A 111 -24.63 -25.04 -19.78
N VAL A 112 -25.69 -24.88 -20.55
CA VAL A 112 -26.19 -25.92 -21.44
C VAL A 112 -26.31 -25.34 -22.84
N ASP A 113 -25.44 -25.77 -23.75
CA ASP A 113 -25.42 -25.35 -25.13
C ASP A 113 -25.48 -26.55 -26.08
N ASP A 114 -26.43 -26.55 -27.00
CA ASP A 114 -26.61 -27.55 -28.06
C ASP A 114 -26.60 -29.03 -27.62
N GLY A 115 -26.94 -29.26 -26.32
CA GLY A 115 -26.98 -30.56 -25.66
C GLY A 115 -25.66 -30.97 -24.99
N ASP A 116 -24.72 -30.10 -24.92
CA ASP A 116 -23.51 -30.22 -24.11
C ASP A 116 -23.73 -29.44 -22.78
N VAL A 117 -23.24 -29.99 -21.69
CA VAL A 117 -23.35 -29.40 -20.35
C VAL A 117 -21.91 -29.03 -19.86
N HIS A 118 -21.76 -27.81 -19.44
CA HIS A 118 -20.53 -27.27 -18.94
C HIS A 118 -20.71 -26.77 -17.50
N VAL A 119 -19.83 -27.17 -16.59
CA VAL A 119 -19.85 -26.74 -15.18
C VAL A 119 -18.45 -26.37 -14.76
N GLY A 120 -18.27 -25.10 -14.36
CA GLY A 120 -17.03 -24.56 -13.85
C GLY A 120 -17.21 -24.05 -12.42
N VAL A 121 -16.19 -24.22 -11.60
CA VAL A 121 -16.08 -23.61 -10.26
C VAL A 121 -14.68 -23.06 -10.06
N GLY A 122 -14.59 -21.85 -9.49
CA GLY A 122 -13.33 -21.20 -9.14
C GLY A 122 -13.39 -20.62 -7.73
N ILE A 123 -12.31 -20.72 -6.99
CA ILE A 123 -12.15 -20.07 -5.69
C ILE A 123 -10.75 -19.49 -5.65
N GLY A 124 -10.62 -18.20 -5.37
CA GLY A 124 -9.34 -17.52 -5.19
C GLY A 124 -9.31 -16.71 -3.92
N GLN A 125 -8.13 -16.61 -3.34
CA GLN A 125 -7.84 -15.77 -2.19
C GLN A 125 -6.46 -15.16 -2.33
N SER A 126 -6.34 -13.85 -2.05
CA SER A 126 -5.08 -13.15 -1.88
C SER A 126 -5.02 -12.44 -0.54
N SER A 127 -3.83 -12.33 0.02
CA SER A 127 -3.56 -11.55 1.23
C SER A 127 -2.23 -10.82 1.06
N ARG A 128 -2.21 -9.54 1.40
CA ARG A 128 -1.02 -8.69 1.37
C ARG A 128 -0.85 -7.97 2.71
N ALA A 129 0.35 -7.95 3.20
CA ALA A 129 0.75 -7.13 4.33
C ALA A 129 1.96 -6.31 3.94
N GLU A 130 1.94 -5.03 4.24
CA GLU A 130 3.01 -4.08 3.91
C GLU A 130 3.31 -3.19 5.13
N VAL A 131 4.58 -2.92 5.34
CA VAL A 131 5.04 -1.95 6.34
C VAL A 131 6.10 -1.09 5.68
N GLU A 132 5.91 0.21 5.71
CA GLU A 132 6.84 1.20 5.18
C GLU A 132 7.15 2.26 6.24
N THR A 133 8.40 2.68 6.30
CA THR A 133 8.83 3.79 7.14
C THR A 133 9.75 4.71 6.36
N SER A 134 9.54 6.01 6.47
CA SER A 134 10.41 7.03 5.92
C SER A 134 10.85 8.02 6.97
N ALA A 135 12.02 8.60 6.78
CA ALA A 135 12.54 9.67 7.64
C ALA A 135 13.22 10.72 6.76
N THR A 136 12.89 11.97 6.98
CA THR A 136 13.49 13.12 6.30
C THR A 136 14.17 14.04 7.32
N ALA A 137 15.27 14.64 6.93
CA ALA A 137 15.96 15.65 7.74
C ALA A 137 16.56 16.72 6.83
N GLN A 138 16.32 17.97 7.18
CA GLN A 138 16.88 19.13 6.49
C GLN A 138 17.47 20.09 7.51
N ALA A 139 18.61 20.67 7.20
CA ALA A 139 19.20 21.74 8.00
C ALA A 139 19.83 22.78 7.07
N SER A 140 19.57 24.05 7.34
CA SER A 140 20.20 25.15 6.64
C SER A 140 20.75 26.17 7.61
N THR A 141 21.88 26.81 7.26
CA THR A 141 22.43 27.94 7.98
C THR A 141 22.99 28.95 6.99
N GLY A 142 22.85 30.22 7.30
CA GLY A 142 23.30 31.26 6.40
C GLY A 142 23.59 32.58 7.09
N VAL A 143 24.43 33.38 6.44
CA VAL A 143 24.76 34.75 6.83
C VAL A 143 24.66 35.65 5.61
N GLY A 144 23.78 36.62 5.65
CA GLY A 144 23.51 37.50 4.53
C GLY A 144 22.94 36.73 3.34
N ILE A 145 23.68 36.67 2.24
CA ILE A 145 23.28 35.98 1.01
C ILE A 145 23.92 34.59 0.85
N ALA A 146 24.79 34.21 1.78
CA ALA A 146 25.48 32.92 1.75
C ALA A 146 24.72 31.91 2.64
N THR A 147 24.19 30.88 2.03
CA THR A 147 23.48 29.79 2.70
C THR A 147 24.16 28.46 2.41
N VAL A 148 24.22 27.59 3.40
CA VAL A 148 24.62 26.20 3.27
C VAL A 148 23.48 25.35 3.80
N GLY A 149 23.01 24.41 3.00
CA GLY A 149 21.94 23.48 3.32
C GLY A 149 22.43 22.02 3.25
N VAL A 150 21.84 21.19 4.07
CA VAL A 150 22.00 19.72 4.04
C VAL A 150 20.61 19.12 4.09
N GLU A 151 20.35 18.19 3.21
CA GLU A 151 19.11 17.43 3.13
C GLU A 151 19.44 15.93 3.11
N GLY A 152 18.66 15.15 3.82
CA GLY A 152 18.77 13.69 3.82
C GLY A 152 17.41 13.06 3.95
N GLU A 153 17.24 11.94 3.26
CA GLU A 153 16.05 11.08 3.28
C GLU A 153 16.49 9.63 3.44
N ALA A 154 15.74 8.87 4.22
CA ALA A 154 15.90 7.43 4.34
C ALA A 154 14.54 6.77 4.35
N HIS A 155 14.40 5.65 3.67
CA HIS A 155 13.19 4.83 3.68
C HIS A 155 13.54 3.36 3.87
N ALA A 156 12.61 2.61 4.48
CA ALA A 156 12.68 1.17 4.60
C ALA A 156 11.27 0.58 4.52
N GLY A 157 11.11 -0.48 3.74
CA GLY A 157 9.84 -1.17 3.53
C GLY A 157 10.00 -2.68 3.64
N ALA A 158 8.95 -3.35 4.04
CA ALA A 158 8.83 -4.80 4.01
C ALA A 158 7.41 -5.18 3.57
N PHE A 159 7.29 -6.19 2.74
CA PHE A 159 6.01 -6.73 2.31
C PHE A 159 5.97 -8.25 2.37
N ALA A 160 4.77 -8.78 2.56
CA ALA A 160 4.46 -10.19 2.42
C ALA A 160 3.15 -10.33 1.65
N GLU A 161 3.12 -11.22 0.67
CA GLU A 161 1.98 -11.50 -0.17
C GLU A 161 1.77 -13.00 -0.29
N GLU A 162 0.54 -13.44 -0.18
CA GLU A 162 0.12 -14.82 -0.39
C GLU A 162 -1.08 -14.86 -1.33
N HIS A 163 -1.12 -15.82 -2.23
CA HIS A 163 -2.27 -16.08 -3.08
C HIS A 163 -2.51 -17.58 -3.21
N ALA A 164 -3.78 -17.95 -3.33
CA ALA A 164 -4.20 -19.31 -3.56
C ALA A 164 -5.42 -19.32 -4.49
N ASP A 165 -5.34 -20.08 -5.56
CA ASP A 165 -6.41 -20.26 -6.53
C ASP A 165 -6.68 -21.74 -6.76
N ILE A 166 -7.93 -22.12 -6.80
CA ILE A 166 -8.39 -23.47 -7.10
C ILE A 166 -9.52 -23.38 -8.13
N GLY A 167 -9.38 -24.09 -9.23
CA GLY A 167 -10.40 -24.17 -10.26
C GLY A 167 -10.67 -25.60 -10.69
N ALA A 168 -11.92 -25.91 -11.04
CA ALA A 168 -12.31 -27.16 -11.66
C ALA A 168 -13.38 -26.89 -12.71
N ASP A 169 -13.26 -27.59 -13.83
CA ASP A 169 -14.14 -27.51 -14.98
C ASP A 169 -14.51 -28.89 -15.46
N VAL A 170 -15.79 -29.12 -15.75
CA VAL A 170 -16.32 -30.39 -16.26
C VAL A 170 -17.22 -30.10 -17.43
N SER A 171 -16.95 -30.69 -18.56
CA SER A 171 -17.87 -30.69 -19.69
C SER A 171 -18.34 -32.10 -20.07
N VAL A 172 -19.62 -32.22 -20.38
CA VAL A 172 -20.29 -33.49 -20.81
C VAL A 172 -21.08 -33.23 -22.07
N GLY A 173 -20.72 -33.88 -23.15
CA GLY A 173 -21.38 -33.66 -24.42
C GLY A 173 -21.35 -34.85 -25.39
N LYS A 174 -21.75 -34.59 -26.60
CA LYS A 174 -21.86 -35.61 -27.69
C LYS A 174 -20.51 -36.27 -28.02
N HIS A 175 -19.41 -35.63 -27.67
CA HIS A 175 -18.05 -36.09 -27.98
C HIS A 175 -17.35 -36.75 -26.77
N GLY A 176 -18.00 -36.77 -25.60
CA GLY A 176 -17.47 -37.40 -24.40
C GLY A 176 -17.62 -36.55 -23.15
N VAL A 177 -16.78 -36.85 -22.19
CA VAL A 177 -16.68 -36.14 -20.92
C VAL A 177 -15.22 -35.65 -20.81
N SER A 178 -15.04 -34.38 -20.55
CA SER A 178 -13.73 -33.83 -20.12
C SER A 178 -13.84 -33.24 -18.72
N ALA A 179 -12.76 -33.34 -17.96
CA ALA A 179 -12.67 -32.71 -16.67
C ALA A 179 -11.24 -32.13 -16.52
N GLU A 180 -11.18 -30.87 -16.20
CA GLU A 180 -9.91 -30.16 -15.95
C GLU A 180 -9.98 -29.57 -14.55
N GLY A 181 -8.84 -29.53 -13.87
CA GLY A 181 -8.76 -28.92 -12.55
C GLY A 181 -7.33 -28.42 -12.27
N GLY A 182 -7.24 -27.32 -11.57
CA GLY A 182 -5.97 -26.73 -11.20
C GLY A 182 -6.00 -26.12 -9.81
N ALA A 183 -4.86 -26.12 -9.17
CA ALA A 183 -4.64 -25.39 -7.94
C ALA A 183 -3.28 -24.68 -8.00
N MET A 184 -3.26 -23.42 -7.61
CA MET A 184 -2.04 -22.62 -7.52
C MET A 184 -1.96 -21.98 -6.15
N VAL A 185 -0.79 -22.04 -5.55
CA VAL A 185 -0.47 -21.35 -4.30
C VAL A 185 0.87 -20.66 -4.47
N GLY A 186 0.92 -19.39 -4.11
CA GLY A 186 2.14 -18.59 -4.16
C GLY A 186 2.30 -17.76 -2.92
N ALA A 187 3.54 -17.49 -2.55
CA ALA A 187 3.90 -16.55 -1.51
C ALA A 187 5.15 -15.77 -1.92
N SER A 188 5.17 -14.48 -1.66
CA SER A 188 6.32 -13.63 -1.86
C SER A 188 6.56 -12.73 -0.65
N THR A 189 7.82 -12.50 -0.34
CA THR A 189 8.22 -11.54 0.70
C THR A 189 9.39 -10.71 0.20
N GLY A 190 9.44 -9.45 0.59
CA GLY A 190 10.54 -8.56 0.20
C GLY A 190 10.84 -7.53 1.27
N VAL A 191 12.05 -7.01 1.21
CA VAL A 191 12.49 -5.87 1.99
C VAL A 191 13.19 -4.88 1.07
N GLU A 192 12.96 -3.61 1.30
CA GLU A 192 13.56 -2.51 0.56
C GLU A 192 14.10 -1.47 1.55
N ALA A 193 15.24 -0.89 1.24
CA ALA A 193 15.79 0.21 1.99
C ALA A 193 16.56 1.14 1.05
N GLY A 194 16.43 2.44 1.25
CA GLY A 194 17.14 3.45 0.49
C GLY A 194 17.49 4.65 1.35
N ALA A 195 18.50 5.37 0.92
CA ALA A 195 18.88 6.63 1.51
C ALA A 195 19.40 7.59 0.44
N SER A 196 19.01 8.84 0.51
CA SER A 196 19.51 9.92 -0.33
C SER A 196 20.00 11.09 0.53
N GLY A 197 20.89 11.90 -0.01
CA GLY A 197 21.33 13.09 0.68
C GLY A 197 21.92 14.11 -0.29
N SER A 198 21.71 15.39 0.01
CA SER A 198 22.28 16.50 -0.74
C SER A 198 22.89 17.58 0.18
N VAL A 199 23.87 18.27 -0.34
CA VAL A 199 24.50 19.43 0.31
C VAL A 199 24.48 20.61 -0.66
N ASP A 200 23.77 21.65 -0.31
CA ASP A 200 23.70 22.90 -1.05
C ASP A 200 24.71 23.90 -0.53
N THR A 201 25.50 24.44 -1.43
CA THR A 201 26.48 25.49 -1.10
C THR A 201 26.38 26.63 -2.11
N PRO A 202 26.90 27.84 -1.79
CA PRO A 202 27.01 28.94 -2.74
C PRO A 202 27.82 28.61 -4.00
N LEU A 203 28.56 27.49 -4.01
CA LEU A 203 29.41 27.05 -5.12
C LEU A 203 28.79 25.93 -5.94
N GLY A 204 27.70 25.35 -5.49
CA GLY A 204 26.95 24.28 -6.16
C GLY A 204 26.29 23.30 -5.20
N ASN A 205 25.46 22.42 -5.77
CA ASN A 205 24.79 21.35 -5.09
C ASN A 205 25.57 20.04 -5.31
N TYR A 206 25.70 19.24 -4.25
CA TYR A 206 26.36 17.94 -4.23
C TYR A 206 25.43 16.94 -3.56
N GLY A 207 25.06 15.86 -4.25
CA GLY A 207 24.14 14.85 -3.71
C GLY A 207 24.47 13.45 -4.22
N GLY A 208 23.91 12.47 -3.53
CA GLY A 208 23.98 11.06 -3.90
C GLY A 208 22.85 10.27 -3.27
N ASP A 209 22.50 9.16 -3.92
CA ASP A 209 21.48 8.21 -3.50
C ASP A 209 22.02 6.79 -3.48
N ALA A 210 21.46 5.95 -2.63
CA ALA A 210 21.71 4.51 -2.58
C ALA A 210 20.43 3.77 -2.19
N SER A 211 20.11 2.71 -2.91
CA SER A 211 18.98 1.84 -2.58
C SER A 211 19.38 0.37 -2.68
N VAL A 212 18.78 -0.46 -1.84
CA VAL A 212 18.93 -1.90 -1.83
C VAL A 212 17.57 -2.55 -1.64
N GLY A 213 17.19 -3.46 -2.52
CA GLY A 213 15.97 -4.26 -2.41
C GLY A 213 16.29 -5.75 -2.53
N VAL A 214 15.63 -6.57 -1.75
CA VAL A 214 15.69 -8.02 -1.81
C VAL A 214 14.27 -8.59 -1.73
N SER A 215 13.86 -9.39 -2.70
CA SER A 215 12.60 -10.11 -2.69
C SER A 215 12.82 -11.61 -2.91
N VAL A 216 12.00 -12.42 -2.25
CA VAL A 216 11.99 -13.88 -2.40
C VAL A 216 10.54 -14.31 -2.58
N GLY A 217 10.25 -15.05 -3.62
CA GLY A 217 8.92 -15.61 -3.89
C GLY A 217 8.99 -17.08 -4.24
N THR A 218 7.94 -17.81 -3.90
CA THR A 218 7.72 -19.22 -4.27
C THR A 218 6.31 -19.38 -4.83
N GLN A 219 6.18 -20.16 -5.90
CA GLN A 219 4.91 -20.50 -6.50
C GLN A 219 4.87 -22.01 -6.77
N VAL A 220 3.77 -22.63 -6.43
CA VAL A 220 3.54 -24.07 -6.67
C VAL A 220 2.15 -24.22 -7.30
N GLY A 221 2.07 -24.86 -8.44
CA GLY A 221 0.84 -25.17 -9.16
C GLY A 221 0.74 -26.66 -9.47
N VAL A 222 -0.48 -27.17 -9.50
CA VAL A 222 -0.84 -28.54 -9.91
C VAL A 222 -2.02 -28.45 -10.89
N GLU A 223 -1.86 -29.05 -12.06
CA GLU A 223 -2.90 -29.19 -13.06
C GLU A 223 -3.22 -30.67 -13.25
N ALA A 224 -4.49 -30.98 -13.49
CA ALA A 224 -5.01 -32.31 -13.82
C ALA A 224 -5.98 -32.20 -14.99
N GLU A 225 -5.80 -33.08 -15.99
CA GLU A 225 -6.66 -33.23 -17.17
C GLU A 225 -7.37 -34.60 -17.15
#